data_edccf1f3c147281c22f65925a4de2fdb
#
_entry.id   edccf1f3c147281c22f65925a4de2fdb
#
_cell.length_a   1.000
_cell.length_b   1.000
_cell.length_c   1.000
_cell.angle_alpha   90.00
_cell.angle_beta   90.00
_cell.angle_gamma   90.00
#
_symmetry.space_group_name_H-M   'P 1'
#
loop_
_entity.id
_entity.type
_entity.pdbx_description
1 polymer ?
#
loop_
_entity_poly.entity_id
_entity_poly.type
_entity_poly.pdbx_seq_one_letter_code
_entity_poly.pdbx_strand_id
1 'polypeptide(L)'
;MMKLYNFSVLWLLLLPLAFTSFVHANEAIVNLHLASPSNTDTPRNHYIHALLTLAFAEQGKQVDFIYSIRPMNKKRVVEELSKASSINLAWLSLPANSYPDLHHTSLSIYQGLHGKPLLIINKNQQPRFAEISTSAQLKPLIALQKQSWSDYDVLIRNGFTVNGELDYKGMTRALETGLADYFPRSVSAIAAEVTKLQHQNLMIEQTIMLQYPSHYYFYTHKQNDALLMELEAGLLKLQKNGKFAQLYQQFFGEKERDLALSSRKVFHLN
;
A
#
# COMPACT_ATOMS: atom_id res chain seq x y z
N MET A 1 54.23 -53.28 -64.06
CA MET A 1 52.91 -53.07 -63.38
C MET A 1 53.12 -52.49 -61.96
N MET A 2 52.99 -51.21 -61.83
CA MET A 2 53.23 -50.47 -60.59
C MET A 2 51.89 -50.05 -59.98
N LYS A 3 51.55 -50.55 -58.80
CA LYS A 3 50.34 -50.18 -58.06
C LYS A 3 50.61 -48.93 -57.21
N LEU A 4 49.94 -47.82 -57.52
CA LEU A 4 49.90 -46.59 -56.72
C LEU A 4 48.97 -46.77 -55.55
N TYR A 5 49.48 -46.61 -54.39
CA TYR A 5 48.69 -46.47 -53.12
C TYR A 5 48.34 -45.04 -52.88
N ASN A 6 47.04 -44.77 -52.90
CA ASN A 6 46.49 -43.43 -52.44
C ASN A 6 46.44 -43.39 -50.93
N PHE A 7 47.18 -42.44 -50.30
CA PHE A 7 47.09 -42.09 -48.89
C PHE A 7 46.07 -40.95 -48.76
N SER A 8 44.90 -41.31 -48.23
CA SER A 8 43.90 -40.26 -47.80
C SER A 8 44.26 -39.74 -46.43
N VAL A 9 44.68 -38.49 -46.36
CA VAL A 9 44.94 -37.77 -45.09
C VAL A 9 43.62 -37.26 -44.58
N LEU A 10 43.13 -37.85 -43.48
CA LEU A 10 41.94 -37.45 -42.77
C LEU A 10 42.28 -36.24 -41.85
N TRP A 11 41.83 -35.04 -42.21
CA TRP A 11 41.94 -33.85 -41.36
C TRP A 11 40.86 -33.91 -40.26
N LEU A 12 41.27 -34.23 -39.04
CA LEU A 12 40.42 -34.08 -37.85
C LEU A 12 40.33 -32.57 -37.51
N LEU A 13 39.20 -31.96 -37.79
CA LEU A 13 38.84 -30.64 -37.33
C LEU A 13 38.53 -30.72 -35.80
N LEU A 14 39.48 -30.31 -34.97
CA LEU A 14 39.30 -30.05 -33.55
C LEU A 14 38.54 -28.72 -33.40
N LEU A 15 37.19 -28.80 -33.17
CA LEU A 15 36.39 -27.67 -32.72
C LEU A 15 36.75 -27.40 -31.25
N PRO A 16 37.17 -26.17 -30.90
CA PRO A 16 37.32 -25.83 -29.49
C PRO A 16 35.94 -25.75 -28.85
N LEU A 17 35.64 -26.62 -27.86
CA LEU A 17 34.51 -26.47 -26.95
C LEU A 17 34.79 -25.21 -26.14
N ALA A 18 34.12 -24.10 -26.48
CA ALA A 18 34.05 -22.93 -25.63
C ALA A 18 33.19 -23.30 -24.39
N PHE A 19 33.82 -23.63 -23.29
CA PHE A 19 33.19 -23.69 -22.00
C PHE A 19 32.77 -22.26 -21.64
N THR A 20 31.52 -21.90 -21.90
CA THR A 20 30.91 -20.70 -21.30
C THR A 20 30.72 -20.99 -19.82
N SER A 21 31.66 -20.52 -19.02
CA SER A 21 31.52 -20.48 -17.58
C SER A 21 30.33 -19.55 -17.28
N PHE A 22 29.19 -20.12 -16.92
CA PHE A 22 28.10 -19.35 -16.26
C PHE A 22 28.65 -18.85 -14.94
N VAL A 23 29.15 -17.61 -14.94
CA VAL A 23 29.42 -16.89 -13.70
C VAL A 23 28.04 -16.67 -13.06
N HIS A 24 27.69 -17.49 -12.08
CA HIS A 24 26.61 -17.17 -11.16
C HIS A 24 27.05 -15.91 -10.42
N ALA A 25 26.57 -14.75 -10.86
CA ALA A 25 26.68 -13.54 -10.06
C ALA A 25 26.01 -13.84 -8.73
N ASN A 26 26.79 -13.83 -7.65
CA ASN A 26 26.26 -13.97 -6.30
C ASN A 26 25.40 -12.72 -6.06
N GLU A 27 24.08 -12.85 -6.22
CA GLU A 27 23.16 -11.72 -6.05
C GLU A 27 23.30 -11.21 -4.62
N ALA A 28 23.61 -9.93 -4.48
CA ALA A 28 23.77 -9.29 -3.17
C ALA A 28 22.43 -9.33 -2.42
N ILE A 29 22.45 -9.82 -1.18
CA ILE A 29 21.27 -9.90 -0.31
C ILE A 29 21.14 -8.60 0.47
N VAL A 30 19.97 -7.99 0.41
CA VAL A 30 19.61 -6.80 1.18
C VAL A 30 18.77 -7.22 2.39
N ASN A 31 19.27 -6.95 3.59
CA ASN A 31 18.57 -7.27 4.83
C ASN A 31 17.61 -6.12 5.20
N LEU A 32 16.31 -6.39 5.17
CA LEU A 32 15.27 -5.47 5.59
C LEU A 32 14.77 -5.81 6.98
N HIS A 33 15.17 -5.02 7.96
CA HIS A 33 14.70 -5.12 9.34
C HIS A 33 13.38 -4.37 9.49
N LEU A 34 12.29 -5.09 9.65
CA LEU A 34 10.93 -4.58 9.66
C LEU A 34 10.23 -4.78 11.00
N ALA A 35 9.27 -3.93 11.30
CA ALA A 35 8.37 -4.17 12.41
C ALA A 35 7.45 -5.36 12.10
N SER A 36 7.34 -6.31 13.03
CA SER A 36 6.40 -7.42 12.91
C SER A 36 4.96 -6.88 12.87
N PRO A 37 4.15 -7.23 11.87
CA PRO A 37 2.74 -6.85 11.84
C PRO A 37 1.95 -7.70 12.85
N SER A 38 0.82 -7.16 13.33
CA SER A 38 -0.10 -7.89 14.22
C SER A 38 -0.76 -9.11 13.53
N ASN A 39 -0.87 -9.05 12.20
CA ASN A 39 -1.29 -10.14 11.34
C ASN A 39 -0.43 -10.12 10.08
N THR A 40 0.32 -11.20 9.86
CA THR A 40 1.23 -11.36 8.72
C THR A 40 0.49 -11.69 7.44
N ASP A 41 -0.61 -12.44 7.53
CA ASP A 41 -1.39 -12.91 6.38
C ASP A 41 -2.47 -11.90 5.98
N THR A 42 -2.04 -10.79 5.41
CA THR A 42 -2.95 -9.79 4.85
C THR A 42 -2.53 -9.41 3.42
N PRO A 43 -3.49 -9.12 2.52
CA PRO A 43 -3.17 -8.65 1.16
C PRO A 43 -2.24 -7.43 1.15
N ARG A 44 -2.35 -6.59 2.17
CA ARG A 44 -1.48 -5.41 2.34
C ARG A 44 -0.03 -5.80 2.58
N ASN A 45 0.24 -6.77 3.46
CA ASN A 45 1.59 -7.22 3.73
C ASN A 45 2.18 -7.97 2.53
N HIS A 46 1.38 -8.81 1.87
CA HIS A 46 1.79 -9.49 0.65
C HIS A 46 2.16 -8.51 -0.47
N TYR A 47 1.38 -7.43 -0.63
CA TYR A 47 1.69 -6.37 -1.58
C TYR A 47 3.02 -5.70 -1.27
N ILE A 48 3.27 -5.32 -0.01
CA ILE A 48 4.53 -4.67 0.41
C ILE A 48 5.73 -5.59 0.16
N HIS A 49 5.61 -6.87 0.52
CA HIS A 49 6.68 -7.84 0.25
C HIS A 49 6.97 -7.97 -1.25
N ALA A 50 5.94 -8.15 -2.05
CA ALA A 50 6.09 -8.26 -3.51
C ALA A 50 6.70 -6.99 -4.10
N LEU A 51 6.28 -5.80 -3.64
CA LEU A 51 6.81 -4.53 -4.13
C LEU A 51 8.29 -4.36 -3.78
N LEU A 52 8.69 -4.64 -2.54
CA LEU A 52 10.09 -4.58 -2.10
C LEU A 52 10.95 -5.60 -2.85
N THR A 53 10.50 -6.84 -2.96
CA THR A 53 11.20 -7.90 -3.71
C THR A 53 11.43 -7.48 -5.16
N LEU A 54 10.38 -6.98 -5.85
CA LEU A 54 10.51 -6.53 -7.24
C LEU A 54 11.42 -5.31 -7.37
N ALA A 55 11.34 -4.34 -6.46
CA ALA A 55 12.16 -3.13 -6.52
C ALA A 55 13.67 -3.44 -6.40
N PHE A 56 14.05 -4.35 -5.51
CA PHE A 56 15.44 -4.77 -5.37
C PHE A 56 15.87 -5.72 -6.50
N ALA A 57 14.98 -6.56 -7.01
CA ALA A 57 15.26 -7.41 -8.18
C ALA A 57 15.58 -6.59 -9.44
N GLU A 58 14.98 -5.40 -9.62
CA GLU A 58 15.34 -4.46 -10.69
C GLU A 58 16.77 -3.90 -10.55
N GLN A 59 17.43 -4.13 -9.41
CA GLN A 59 18.83 -3.81 -9.13
C GLN A 59 19.74 -5.05 -9.12
N GLY A 60 19.22 -6.24 -9.47
CA GLY A 60 19.97 -7.51 -9.40
C GLY A 60 20.24 -7.97 -7.98
N LYS A 61 19.35 -7.66 -7.02
CA LYS A 61 19.51 -7.99 -5.61
C LYS A 61 18.34 -8.81 -5.10
N GLN A 62 18.61 -9.67 -4.13
CA GLN A 62 17.60 -10.39 -3.35
C GLN A 62 17.31 -9.66 -2.04
N VAL A 63 16.16 -9.93 -1.44
CA VAL A 63 15.75 -9.34 -0.16
C VAL A 63 15.57 -10.44 0.86
N ASP A 64 16.13 -10.24 2.04
CA ASP A 64 15.81 -11.01 3.24
C ASP A 64 14.99 -10.13 4.20
N PHE A 65 13.81 -10.65 4.62
CA PHE A 65 12.88 -9.96 5.49
C PHE A 65 13.07 -10.43 6.94
N ILE A 66 13.64 -9.55 7.76
CA ILE A 66 13.92 -9.81 9.17
C ILE A 66 12.92 -9.03 10.01
N TYR A 67 12.06 -9.74 10.74
CA TYR A 67 11.02 -9.11 11.54
C TYR A 67 11.40 -8.98 13.02
N SER A 68 10.95 -7.89 13.64
CA SER A 68 11.01 -7.74 15.09
C SER A 68 10.25 -8.87 15.81
N ILE A 69 10.72 -9.28 16.98
CA ILE A 69 10.13 -10.40 17.75
C ILE A 69 8.67 -10.11 18.15
N ARG A 70 8.36 -8.85 18.43
CA ARG A 70 7.01 -8.43 18.87
C ARG A 70 6.41 -7.42 17.90
N PRO A 71 5.09 -7.48 17.68
CA PRO A 71 4.39 -6.47 16.91
C PRO A 71 4.57 -5.08 17.50
N MET A 72 4.65 -4.08 16.61
CA MET A 72 4.78 -2.68 16.98
C MET A 72 3.56 -1.89 16.52
N ASN A 73 3.05 -0.99 17.36
CA ASN A 73 2.11 0.03 16.91
C ASN A 73 2.84 1.15 16.15
N LYS A 74 2.10 2.00 15.44
CA LYS A 74 2.67 3.08 14.61
C LYS A 74 3.64 3.97 15.38
N LYS A 75 3.30 4.36 16.62
CA LYS A 75 4.15 5.22 17.45
C LYS A 75 5.51 4.55 17.71
N ARG A 76 5.50 3.28 18.10
CA ARG A 76 6.72 2.51 18.34
C ARG A 76 7.56 2.34 17.09
N VAL A 77 6.92 2.06 15.92
CA VAL A 77 7.63 1.97 14.64
C VAL A 77 8.39 3.26 14.35
N VAL A 78 7.74 4.42 14.51
CA VAL A 78 8.38 5.73 14.29
C VAL A 78 9.53 5.96 15.26
N GLU A 79 9.37 5.63 16.55
CA GLU A 79 10.42 5.76 17.56
C GLU A 79 11.65 4.89 17.25
N GLU A 80 11.45 3.62 16.88
CA GLU A 80 12.54 2.70 16.53
C GLU A 80 13.28 3.15 15.26
N LEU A 81 12.53 3.59 14.26
CA LEU A 81 13.09 4.08 13.01
C LEU A 81 13.88 5.38 13.21
N SER A 82 13.33 6.34 13.99
CA SER A 82 14.00 7.61 14.30
C SER A 82 15.28 7.47 15.12
N LYS A 83 15.44 6.35 15.81
CA LYS A 83 16.67 6.03 16.58
C LYS A 83 17.65 5.16 15.80
N ALA A 84 17.32 4.79 14.56
CA ALA A 84 18.07 3.80 13.76
C ALA A 84 18.35 2.52 14.57
N SER A 85 17.36 2.06 15.34
CA SER A 85 17.53 0.99 16.33
C SER A 85 17.25 -0.40 15.73
N SER A 86 16.07 -0.98 15.99
CA SER A 86 15.77 -2.37 15.66
C SER A 86 15.21 -2.58 14.24
N ILE A 87 14.80 -1.52 13.56
CA ILE A 87 14.27 -1.56 12.19
C ILE A 87 15.00 -0.55 11.31
N ASN A 88 15.18 -0.86 10.02
CA ASN A 88 15.83 0.01 9.05
C ASN A 88 14.88 0.52 7.96
N LEU A 89 13.69 -0.05 7.85
CA LEU A 89 12.68 0.35 6.87
C LEU A 89 11.27 0.21 7.46
N ALA A 90 10.39 1.15 7.12
CA ALA A 90 8.96 1.07 7.42
C ALA A 90 8.14 1.77 6.34
N TRP A 91 6.86 1.40 6.18
CA TRP A 91 5.92 2.10 5.30
C TRP A 91 4.89 2.84 6.13
N LEU A 92 4.89 4.16 6.00
CA LEU A 92 4.15 5.05 6.87
C LEU A 92 3.46 6.16 6.06
N SER A 93 2.42 6.72 6.66
CA SER A 93 1.89 8.03 6.30
C SER A 93 2.16 8.97 7.48
N LEU A 94 3.06 9.92 7.29
CA LEU A 94 3.48 10.88 8.31
C LEU A 94 3.19 12.30 7.80
N PRO A 95 2.90 13.26 8.70
CA PRO A 95 2.83 14.68 8.32
C PRO A 95 4.17 15.15 7.77
N ALA A 96 4.14 16.03 6.78
CA ALA A 96 5.36 16.58 6.19
C ALA A 96 6.24 17.24 7.27
N ASN A 97 7.54 17.00 7.18
CA ASN A 97 8.57 17.61 8.04
C ASN A 97 8.44 17.34 9.56
N SER A 98 7.61 16.36 9.95
CA SER A 98 7.43 16.06 11.39
C SER A 98 8.59 15.29 12.02
N TYR A 99 9.44 14.65 11.20
CA TYR A 99 10.54 13.81 11.64
C TYR A 99 11.78 14.09 10.79
N PRO A 100 12.64 15.06 11.17
CA PRO A 100 13.76 15.52 10.33
C PRO A 100 14.85 14.49 10.11
N ASP A 101 14.91 13.44 10.94
CA ASP A 101 15.86 12.36 10.79
C ASP A 101 15.35 11.20 9.92
N LEU A 102 14.09 11.25 9.48
CA LEU A 102 13.48 10.26 8.61
C LEU A 102 13.39 10.78 7.18
N HIS A 103 14.00 10.05 6.26
CA HIS A 103 13.87 10.26 4.84
C HIS A 103 12.91 9.24 4.23
N HIS A 104 12.30 9.56 3.10
CA HIS A 104 11.33 8.69 2.45
C HIS A 104 11.45 8.67 0.93
N THR A 105 10.91 7.62 0.32
CA THR A 105 10.79 7.49 -1.13
C THR A 105 9.83 8.54 -1.71
N SER A 106 9.99 8.88 -2.99
CA SER A 106 9.12 9.86 -3.67
C SER A 106 7.78 9.26 -4.12
N LEU A 107 7.74 7.95 -4.41
CA LEU A 107 6.54 7.29 -4.90
C LEU A 107 5.59 6.89 -3.77
N SER A 108 4.33 7.30 -3.89
CA SER A 108 3.26 6.80 -3.00
C SER A 108 2.93 5.36 -3.33
N ILE A 109 3.20 4.45 -2.39
CA ILE A 109 3.15 3.01 -2.62
C ILE A 109 1.73 2.45 -2.84
N TYR A 110 0.69 3.16 -2.42
CA TYR A 110 -0.71 2.74 -2.62
C TYR A 110 -1.47 3.60 -3.65
N GLN A 111 -0.79 4.41 -4.45
CA GLN A 111 -1.38 5.24 -5.50
C GLN A 111 -2.60 6.07 -5.02
N GLY A 112 -2.55 6.55 -3.78
CA GLY A 112 -3.63 7.34 -3.19
C GLY A 112 -4.86 6.56 -2.70
N LEU A 113 -4.87 5.23 -2.75
CA LEU A 113 -6.02 4.39 -2.36
C LEU A 113 -6.52 4.68 -0.95
N HIS A 114 -5.62 4.97 -0.01
CA HIS A 114 -5.98 5.28 1.37
C HIS A 114 -6.68 6.64 1.55
N GLY A 115 -6.53 7.54 0.60
CA GLY A 115 -7.21 8.83 0.55
C GLY A 115 -8.55 8.80 -0.18
N LYS A 116 -9.12 7.62 -0.44
CA LYS A 116 -10.41 7.40 -1.11
C LYS A 116 -11.41 6.68 -0.19
N PRO A 117 -11.80 7.27 0.95
CA PRO A 117 -12.78 6.61 1.81
C PRO A 117 -14.17 6.58 1.17
N LEU A 118 -14.83 5.46 1.38
CA LEU A 118 -16.25 5.25 1.11
C LEU A 118 -17.04 5.37 2.42
N LEU A 119 -18.33 5.53 2.33
CA LEU A 119 -19.19 5.78 3.47
C LEU A 119 -19.94 4.51 3.86
N ILE A 120 -19.91 4.14 5.14
CA ILE A 120 -20.87 3.19 5.71
C ILE A 120 -22.08 3.99 6.18
N ILE A 121 -23.27 3.57 5.78
CA ILE A 121 -24.55 4.20 6.15
C ILE A 121 -25.57 3.16 6.60
N ASN A 122 -26.65 3.61 7.25
CA ASN A 122 -27.84 2.79 7.40
C ASN A 122 -28.51 2.58 6.02
N LYS A 123 -28.92 1.35 5.69
CA LYS A 123 -29.50 1.00 4.39
C LYS A 123 -30.70 1.88 4.00
N ASN A 124 -31.50 2.27 4.98
CA ASN A 124 -32.68 3.11 4.78
C ASN A 124 -32.32 4.55 4.32
N GLN A 125 -31.07 4.96 4.49
CA GLN A 125 -30.60 6.30 4.11
C GLN A 125 -30.06 6.35 2.67
N GLN A 126 -29.90 5.24 1.97
CA GLN A 126 -29.35 5.23 0.60
C GLN A 126 -30.09 6.17 -0.36
N PRO A 127 -31.44 6.28 -0.37
CA PRO A 127 -32.13 7.23 -1.24
C PRO A 127 -31.73 8.69 -0.96
N ARG A 128 -31.61 9.07 0.32
CA ARG A 128 -31.17 10.43 0.73
C ARG A 128 -29.73 10.69 0.26
N PHE A 129 -28.82 9.73 0.43
CA PHE A 129 -27.42 9.89 0.01
C PHE A 129 -27.28 9.95 -1.51
N ALA A 130 -28.12 9.26 -2.29
CA ALA A 130 -28.10 9.29 -3.74
C ALA A 130 -28.39 10.70 -4.32
N GLU A 131 -29.17 11.51 -3.62
CA GLU A 131 -29.50 12.90 -3.99
C GLU A 131 -28.36 13.89 -3.69
N ILE A 132 -27.41 13.53 -2.82
CA ILE A 132 -26.26 14.39 -2.49
C ILE A 132 -25.37 14.53 -3.72
N SER A 133 -25.18 15.75 -4.19
CA SER A 133 -24.38 16.08 -5.37
C SER A 133 -23.13 16.91 -5.06
N THR A 134 -23.03 17.49 -3.87
CA THR A 134 -21.91 18.33 -3.44
C THR A 134 -21.46 18.02 -2.01
N SER A 135 -20.19 18.29 -1.71
CA SER A 135 -19.68 18.15 -0.34
C SER A 135 -20.39 19.08 0.67
N ALA A 136 -20.90 20.24 0.21
CA ALA A 136 -21.66 21.16 1.05
C ALA A 136 -22.92 20.53 1.63
N GLN A 137 -23.60 19.65 0.88
CA GLN A 137 -24.78 18.93 1.37
C GLN A 137 -24.40 17.79 2.35
N LEU A 138 -23.18 17.24 2.24
CA LEU A 138 -22.72 16.19 3.13
C LEU A 138 -22.16 16.73 4.48
N LYS A 139 -21.59 17.92 4.47
CA LYS A 139 -20.95 18.53 5.66
C LYS A 139 -21.82 18.66 6.91
N PRO A 140 -23.11 19.04 6.83
CA PRO A 140 -23.97 19.16 8.02
C PRO A 140 -24.41 17.81 8.58
N LEU A 141 -24.26 16.71 7.83
CA LEU A 141 -24.58 15.37 8.29
C LEU A 141 -23.50 14.88 9.28
N ILE A 142 -23.91 14.12 10.28
CA ILE A 142 -22.99 13.65 11.34
C ILE A 142 -22.13 12.50 10.82
N ALA A 143 -20.87 12.82 10.57
CA ALA A 143 -19.83 11.82 10.31
C ALA A 143 -19.34 11.16 11.60
N LEU A 144 -18.96 9.91 11.53
CA LEU A 144 -18.28 9.20 12.61
C LEU A 144 -16.80 9.02 12.26
N GLN A 145 -15.91 9.38 13.19
CA GLN A 145 -14.48 9.14 13.02
C GLN A 145 -13.78 9.25 14.38
N LYS A 146 -12.88 8.33 14.71
CA LYS A 146 -12.17 8.40 15.97
C LYS A 146 -11.16 9.56 15.96
N GLN A 147 -11.13 10.39 17.01
CA GLN A 147 -10.20 11.53 17.12
C GLN A 147 -8.73 11.14 16.91
N SER A 148 -8.33 9.93 17.32
CA SER A 148 -6.95 9.46 17.17
C SER A 148 -6.61 8.97 15.74
N TRP A 149 -7.56 9.02 14.79
CA TRP A 149 -7.33 8.62 13.40
C TRP A 149 -7.08 9.85 12.52
N SER A 150 -6.14 9.72 11.58
CA SER A 150 -5.75 10.83 10.68
C SER A 150 -6.90 11.43 9.89
N ASP A 151 -7.91 10.64 9.58
CA ASP A 151 -9.07 11.06 8.79
C ASP A 151 -9.97 12.03 9.56
N TYR A 152 -9.93 11.99 10.91
CA TYR A 152 -10.68 12.92 11.75
C TYR A 152 -10.26 14.38 11.47
N ASP A 153 -8.95 14.65 11.50
CA ASP A 153 -8.42 16.01 11.27
C ASP A 153 -8.71 16.48 9.83
N VAL A 154 -8.71 15.57 8.85
CA VAL A 154 -9.09 15.91 7.47
C VAL A 154 -10.53 16.37 7.41
N LEU A 155 -11.47 15.65 8.01
CA LEU A 155 -12.88 16.01 8.02
C LEU A 155 -13.13 17.34 8.73
N ILE A 156 -12.56 17.53 9.93
CA ILE A 156 -12.71 18.77 10.70
C ILE A 156 -12.19 19.98 9.93
N ARG A 157 -10.98 19.91 9.35
CA ARG A 157 -10.41 21.02 8.57
C ARG A 157 -11.24 21.38 7.34
N ASN A 158 -11.95 20.41 6.78
CA ASN A 158 -12.83 20.64 5.63
C ASN A 158 -14.27 21.03 6.04
N GLY A 159 -14.53 21.26 7.33
CA GLY A 159 -15.80 21.77 7.84
C GLY A 159 -16.94 20.76 7.92
N PHE A 160 -16.59 19.47 8.09
CA PHE A 160 -17.58 18.41 8.32
C PHE A 160 -17.97 18.36 9.81
N THR A 161 -19.22 17.99 10.07
CA THR A 161 -19.71 17.71 11.43
C THR A 161 -19.28 16.30 11.82
N VAL A 162 -18.40 16.16 12.81
CA VAL A 162 -17.80 14.85 13.17
C VAL A 162 -18.01 14.54 14.64
N ASN A 163 -18.56 13.37 14.94
CA ASN A 163 -18.52 12.80 16.28
C ASN A 163 -17.28 11.89 16.39
N GLY A 164 -16.32 12.28 17.22
CA GLY A 164 -15.03 11.62 17.41
C GLY A 164 -14.87 10.84 18.71
N GLU A 165 -15.89 10.81 19.56
CA GLU A 165 -15.80 10.31 20.94
C GLU A 165 -16.14 8.84 21.09
N LEU A 166 -16.84 8.25 20.10
CA LEU A 166 -17.31 6.88 20.16
C LEU A 166 -16.18 5.88 19.86
N ASP A 167 -16.24 4.72 20.49
CA ASP A 167 -15.48 3.56 20.07
C ASP A 167 -16.12 2.92 18.81
N TYR A 168 -15.45 1.96 18.21
CA TYR A 168 -15.94 1.31 16.97
C TYR A 168 -17.36 0.72 17.12
N LYS A 169 -17.66 0.07 18.26
CA LYS A 169 -18.98 -0.51 18.52
C LYS A 169 -20.04 0.56 18.72
N GLY A 170 -19.69 1.65 19.39
CA GLY A 170 -20.56 2.83 19.55
C GLY A 170 -20.86 3.49 18.21
N MET A 171 -19.86 3.62 17.31
CA MET A 171 -20.04 4.18 15.97
C MET A 171 -21.03 3.35 15.13
N THR A 172 -20.86 2.02 15.08
CA THR A 172 -21.77 1.16 14.31
C THR A 172 -23.18 1.20 14.85
N ARG A 173 -23.36 1.24 16.18
CA ARG A 173 -24.67 1.38 16.80
C ARG A 173 -25.30 2.76 16.52
N ALA A 174 -24.53 3.83 16.53
CA ALA A 174 -25.02 5.18 16.21
C ALA A 174 -25.56 5.27 14.76
N LEU A 175 -24.90 4.61 13.78
CA LEU A 175 -25.45 4.48 12.43
C LEU A 175 -26.73 3.67 12.39
N GLU A 176 -26.75 2.52 13.07
CA GLU A 176 -27.91 1.63 13.11
C GLU A 176 -29.15 2.33 13.65
N THR A 177 -28.98 3.13 14.71
CA THR A 177 -30.07 3.85 15.40
C THR A 177 -30.38 5.24 14.84
N GLY A 178 -29.64 5.73 13.83
CA GLY A 178 -29.84 7.04 13.22
C GLY A 178 -29.33 8.22 14.06
N LEU A 179 -28.49 7.96 15.07
CA LEU A 179 -27.81 8.99 15.85
C LEU A 179 -26.61 9.62 15.11
N ALA A 180 -26.20 9.01 14.03
CA ALA A 180 -25.21 9.53 13.08
C ALA A 180 -25.60 9.11 11.66
N ASP A 181 -25.10 9.83 10.67
CA ASP A 181 -25.52 9.67 9.29
C ASP A 181 -24.57 8.74 8.50
N TYR A 182 -23.25 8.86 8.70
CA TYR A 182 -22.30 8.08 7.92
C TYR A 182 -20.94 7.89 8.63
N PHE A 183 -20.21 6.86 8.21
CA PHE A 183 -18.90 6.52 8.73
C PHE A 183 -17.92 6.32 7.56
N PRO A 184 -17.01 7.27 7.29
CA PRO A 184 -15.99 7.14 6.25
C PRO A 184 -14.99 6.04 6.60
N ARG A 185 -14.76 5.12 5.66
CA ARG A 185 -13.82 4.00 5.83
C ARG A 185 -12.97 3.80 4.59
N SER A 186 -11.70 3.47 4.79
CA SER A 186 -10.78 3.24 3.69
C SER A 186 -11.25 2.08 2.79
N VAL A 187 -11.02 2.18 1.50
CA VAL A 187 -11.30 1.13 0.51
C VAL A 187 -10.69 -0.22 0.92
N SER A 188 -9.52 -0.20 1.54
CA SER A 188 -8.84 -1.44 1.97
C SER A 188 -9.57 -2.21 3.08
N ALA A 189 -10.36 -1.53 3.91
CA ALA A 189 -11.01 -2.12 5.09
C ALA A 189 -12.52 -2.29 4.93
N ILE A 190 -13.19 -1.41 4.21
CA ILE A 190 -14.64 -1.23 4.23
C ILE A 190 -15.43 -2.49 3.85
N ALA A 191 -15.00 -3.24 2.84
CA ALA A 191 -15.70 -4.44 2.39
C ALA A 191 -15.77 -5.52 3.50
N ALA A 192 -14.63 -5.78 4.15
CA ALA A 192 -14.57 -6.74 5.25
C ALA A 192 -15.32 -6.26 6.50
N GLU A 193 -15.34 -4.95 6.73
CA GLU A 193 -16.10 -4.37 7.83
C GLU A 193 -17.60 -4.53 7.61
N VAL A 194 -18.11 -4.17 6.43
CA VAL A 194 -19.55 -4.27 6.12
C VAL A 194 -20.02 -5.71 6.13
N THR A 195 -19.22 -6.67 5.67
CA THR A 195 -19.56 -8.09 5.77
C THR A 195 -19.81 -8.51 7.23
N LYS A 196 -19.01 -8.02 8.17
CA LYS A 196 -19.20 -8.25 9.61
C LYS A 196 -20.44 -7.56 10.18
N LEU A 197 -20.87 -6.46 9.55
CA LEU A 197 -21.99 -5.61 10.00
C LEU A 197 -23.29 -5.90 9.25
N GLN A 198 -23.35 -6.93 8.41
CA GLN A 198 -24.55 -7.26 7.59
C GLN A 198 -25.84 -7.40 8.41
N HIS A 199 -25.74 -7.84 9.66
CA HIS A 199 -26.88 -8.01 10.55
C HIS A 199 -27.37 -6.69 11.19
N GLN A 200 -26.63 -5.59 11.02
CA GLN A 200 -26.91 -4.28 11.64
C GLN A 200 -27.61 -3.30 10.69
N ASN A 201 -28.23 -3.77 9.64
CA ASN A 201 -28.88 -2.92 8.62
C ASN A 201 -27.95 -1.82 8.03
N LEU A 202 -26.62 -2.09 7.99
CA LEU A 202 -25.63 -1.19 7.44
C LEU A 202 -25.17 -1.62 6.04
N MET A 203 -24.75 -0.65 5.22
CA MET A 203 -24.23 -0.89 3.87
C MET A 203 -23.15 0.10 3.49
N ILE A 204 -22.42 -0.21 2.41
CA ILE A 204 -21.58 0.77 1.74
C ILE A 204 -22.47 1.67 0.88
N GLU A 205 -22.44 2.97 1.11
CA GLU A 205 -23.09 3.94 0.28
C GLU A 205 -22.60 3.82 -1.19
N GLN A 206 -23.51 3.89 -2.17
CA GLN A 206 -23.21 3.44 -3.55
C GLN A 206 -22.73 4.55 -4.48
N THR A 207 -22.90 5.82 -4.14
CA THR A 207 -22.74 6.93 -5.10
C THR A 207 -21.61 7.91 -4.78
N ILE A 208 -21.14 7.97 -3.54
CA ILE A 208 -20.19 8.99 -3.05
C ILE A 208 -18.85 8.35 -2.70
N MET A 209 -17.78 9.07 -3.01
CA MET A 209 -16.42 8.81 -2.53
C MET A 209 -15.80 10.13 -2.08
N LEU A 210 -15.23 10.17 -0.90
CA LEU A 210 -14.35 11.29 -0.51
C LEU A 210 -12.96 11.06 -1.13
N GLN A 211 -12.24 12.13 -1.41
CA GLN A 211 -10.87 12.05 -1.89
C GLN A 211 -10.01 13.15 -1.27
N TYR A 212 -8.91 12.76 -0.62
CA TYR A 212 -7.92 13.67 -0.05
C TYR A 212 -6.52 13.08 -0.17
N PRO A 213 -5.47 13.92 -0.13
CA PRO A 213 -4.10 13.45 -0.15
C PRO A 213 -3.83 12.48 1.02
N SER A 214 -3.50 11.26 0.71
CA SER A 214 -3.09 10.25 1.70
C SER A 214 -1.99 9.41 1.08
N HIS A 215 -0.77 9.76 1.41
CA HIS A 215 0.40 9.14 0.83
C HIS A 215 1.09 8.25 1.85
N TYR A 216 1.38 7.04 1.46
CA TYR A 216 2.26 6.13 2.18
C TYR A 216 3.56 6.02 1.41
N TYR A 217 4.67 6.19 2.13
CA TYR A 217 6.00 6.08 1.58
C TYR A 217 6.81 5.05 2.38
N PHE A 218 7.89 4.55 1.79
CA PHE A 218 8.90 3.85 2.56
C PHE A 218 9.79 4.89 3.23
N TYR A 219 9.97 4.73 4.54
CA TYR A 219 10.79 5.59 5.38
C TYR A 219 11.97 4.82 5.93
N THR A 220 13.11 5.49 6.03
CA THR A 220 14.30 5.03 6.74
C THR A 220 14.91 6.16 7.56
N HIS A 221 15.79 5.86 8.50
CA HIS A 221 16.61 6.87 9.16
C HIS A 221 17.69 7.37 8.19
N LYS A 222 18.04 8.66 8.22
CA LYS A 222 19.04 9.28 7.36
C LYS A 222 20.39 8.57 7.31
N GLN A 223 20.78 7.82 8.36
CA GLN A 223 21.98 6.99 8.36
C GLN A 223 21.91 5.81 7.37
N ASN A 224 20.74 5.44 6.93
CA ASN A 224 20.48 4.37 5.97
C ASN A 224 20.10 4.90 4.59
N ASP A 225 20.48 6.12 4.23
CA ASP A 225 20.14 6.74 2.94
C ASP A 225 20.54 5.89 1.73
N ALA A 226 21.65 5.15 1.81
CA ALA A 226 22.05 4.23 0.76
C ALA A 226 20.97 3.18 0.45
N LEU A 227 20.33 2.61 1.48
CA LEU A 227 19.21 1.68 1.35
C LEU A 227 18.01 2.36 0.69
N LEU A 228 17.70 3.59 1.11
CA LEU A 228 16.59 4.35 0.55
C LEU A 228 16.80 4.68 -0.92
N MET A 229 18.01 5.13 -1.29
CA MET A 229 18.36 5.45 -2.68
C MET A 229 18.26 4.23 -3.59
N GLU A 230 18.70 3.07 -3.13
CA GLU A 230 18.55 1.82 -3.86
C GLU A 230 17.08 1.46 -4.06
N LEU A 231 16.29 1.50 -2.99
CA LEU A 231 14.85 1.22 -3.06
C LEU A 231 14.15 2.20 -4.02
N GLU A 232 14.44 3.50 -3.91
CA GLU A 232 13.91 4.53 -4.80
C GLU A 232 14.23 4.24 -6.26
N ALA A 233 15.49 3.91 -6.57
CA ALA A 233 15.91 3.58 -7.94
C ALA A 233 15.15 2.37 -8.50
N GLY A 234 14.93 1.34 -7.68
CA GLY A 234 14.13 0.18 -8.05
C GLY A 234 12.66 0.53 -8.30
N LEU A 235 12.05 1.29 -7.40
CA LEU A 235 10.66 1.73 -7.52
C LEU A 235 10.44 2.58 -8.78
N LEU A 236 11.36 3.49 -9.09
CA LEU A 236 11.29 4.32 -10.30
C LEU A 236 11.43 3.47 -11.58
N LYS A 237 12.27 2.43 -11.57
CA LYS A 237 12.32 1.46 -12.69
C LYS A 237 11.01 0.71 -12.85
N LEU A 238 10.40 0.22 -11.74
CA LEU A 238 9.09 -0.43 -11.77
C LEU A 238 7.99 0.50 -12.28
N GLN A 239 8.04 1.77 -11.91
CA GLN A 239 7.10 2.76 -12.43
C GLN A 239 7.28 2.95 -13.95
N LYS A 240 8.51 3.11 -14.40
CA LYS A 240 8.85 3.34 -15.82
C LYS A 240 8.47 2.16 -16.71
N ASN A 241 8.67 0.92 -16.25
CA ASN A 241 8.36 -0.28 -17.04
C ASN A 241 6.93 -0.81 -16.83
N GLY A 242 6.09 -0.12 -16.06
CA GLY A 242 4.69 -0.45 -15.81
C GLY A 242 4.44 -1.56 -14.78
N LYS A 243 5.48 -2.23 -14.28
CA LYS A 243 5.33 -3.32 -13.30
C LYS A 243 4.76 -2.83 -11.96
N PHE A 244 5.03 -1.58 -11.57
CA PHE A 244 4.44 -0.97 -10.37
C PHE A 244 2.91 -0.91 -10.46
N ALA A 245 2.38 -0.43 -11.57
CA ALA A 245 0.93 -0.36 -11.80
C ALA A 245 0.34 -1.77 -11.93
N GLN A 246 1.01 -2.68 -12.62
CA GLN A 246 0.56 -4.07 -12.77
C GLN A 246 0.46 -4.77 -11.41
N LEU A 247 1.48 -4.65 -10.55
CA LEU A 247 1.45 -5.21 -9.20
C LEU A 247 0.31 -4.62 -8.36
N TYR A 248 0.12 -3.30 -8.41
CA TYR A 248 -0.97 -2.64 -7.73
C TYR A 248 -2.33 -3.19 -8.17
N GLN A 249 -2.56 -3.32 -9.48
CA GLN A 249 -3.80 -3.85 -10.04
C GLN A 249 -4.05 -5.31 -9.63
N GLN A 250 -2.99 -6.12 -9.53
CA GLN A 250 -3.09 -7.50 -9.07
C GLN A 250 -3.63 -7.60 -7.64
N PHE A 251 -3.24 -6.68 -6.75
CA PHE A 251 -3.63 -6.73 -5.33
C PHE A 251 -4.89 -5.93 -5.00
N PHE A 252 -5.18 -4.85 -5.74
CA PHE A 252 -6.23 -3.90 -5.40
C PHE A 252 -7.26 -3.67 -6.51
N GLY A 253 -6.95 -4.02 -7.75
CA GLY A 253 -7.79 -3.70 -8.90
C GLY A 253 -9.17 -4.36 -8.86
N GLU A 254 -9.28 -5.61 -8.41
CA GLU A 254 -10.57 -6.28 -8.21
C GLU A 254 -11.41 -5.53 -7.18
N LYS A 255 -10.85 -5.20 -6.02
CA LYS A 255 -11.53 -4.45 -4.98
C LYS A 255 -12.00 -3.06 -5.44
N GLU A 256 -11.19 -2.35 -6.24
CA GLU A 256 -11.60 -1.06 -6.81
C GLU A 256 -12.80 -1.22 -7.75
N ARG A 257 -12.85 -2.30 -8.55
CA ARG A 257 -13.98 -2.62 -9.43
C ARG A 257 -15.23 -3.00 -8.65
N ASP A 258 -15.10 -3.91 -7.68
CA ASP A 258 -16.22 -4.39 -6.85
C ASP A 258 -16.87 -3.25 -6.05
N LEU A 259 -16.08 -2.28 -5.62
CA LEU A 259 -16.56 -1.09 -4.93
C LEU A 259 -16.97 0.04 -5.90
N ALA A 260 -16.91 -0.21 -7.20
CA ALA A 260 -17.32 0.73 -8.26
C ALA A 260 -16.70 2.13 -8.12
N LEU A 261 -15.39 2.21 -7.78
CA LEU A 261 -14.76 3.50 -7.44
C LEU A 261 -14.82 4.51 -8.60
N SER A 262 -14.71 4.05 -9.84
CA SER A 262 -14.69 4.91 -11.04
C SER A 262 -16.02 5.55 -11.38
N SER A 263 -17.14 5.02 -10.87
CA SER A 263 -18.48 5.54 -11.15
C SER A 263 -19.04 6.43 -10.04
N ARG A 264 -18.28 6.64 -8.95
CA ARG A 264 -18.74 7.44 -7.80
C ARG A 264 -18.55 8.94 -8.01
N LYS A 265 -19.44 9.74 -7.43
CA LYS A 265 -19.24 11.19 -7.27
C LYS A 265 -18.07 11.43 -6.32
N VAL A 266 -17.03 12.11 -6.77
CA VAL A 266 -15.82 12.36 -5.97
C VAL A 266 -15.92 13.72 -5.29
N PHE A 267 -15.84 13.76 -3.96
CA PHE A 267 -15.77 15.00 -3.19
C PHE A 267 -14.34 15.20 -2.71
N HIS A 268 -13.65 16.15 -3.33
CA HIS A 268 -12.27 16.48 -3.01
C HIS A 268 -12.19 17.27 -1.69
N LEU A 269 -11.29 16.83 -0.80
CA LEU A 269 -10.96 17.45 0.48
C LEU A 269 -9.48 17.83 0.49
N ASN A 270 -9.11 18.84 1.30
CA ASN A 270 -7.75 19.35 1.45
C ASN A 270 -7.06 18.82 2.71
#